data_cf900569e815b11acfe3e45f1d99d9f0
#
_entry.id   cf900569e815b11acfe3e45f1d99d9f0
#
_cell.length_a   1.000
_cell.length_b   1.000
_cell.length_c   1.000
_cell.angle_alpha   90.00
_cell.angle_beta   90.00
_cell.angle_gamma   90.00
#
_symmetry.space_group_name_H-M   'P 1'
#
loop_
_entity.id
_entity.type
_entity.pdbx_description
1 polymer ?
#
loop_
_entity_poly.entity_id
_entity_poly.type
_entity_poly.pdbx_seq_one_letter_code
_entity_poly.pdbx_strand_id
1 'polypeptide(L)'
;MENTTVPNSNTKFSYPDFAPSNQPAVQNTTPPTPPEPDIDEVKYVAKPTEMPGLKQESSDVGILPTEDSVPAASAVSTLSSIGKAPDSLNDIMPDFKKPKAMVREPKANNLAEPILKDEDIKKSEEMLTPANGKYTMQELFALTVSKEASDLHLSPGYPPIIRIDGELQEVGEKILSPEDTEELILGTLSDEKKELLEVNREIDYAYTYPEGNNARFRVNAYYSMKSLSAAFRLIPSRIRTIEELLLPQLYHQFAKLKQGLVLVTGPTGHGKSTTLAAIIEDINRTRFCHVVTIEDPVEYLFEGKKALIDQREMNDDTHSWEIALRSALRQDPDVILVGEMRDFETIAAAITLAETGHLVFATLHTNSSSQTLDRIIDVFPENQQQQVRAQLSNILQAVVAQRLIPLDKGGRRAVSEIMIMNSAVGNLIREGKTHQIDNVIRTSSDLGMVSLEKALVNLVREGAINVQRAQEYAVYPEEVLRLLKA
;
A
#
# COMPACT_ATOMS: atom_id res chain seq x y z
N MET A 1 44.20 -50.43 -22.07
CA MET A 1 45.48 -49.73 -21.93
C MET A 1 45.22 -48.33 -22.41
N GLU A 2 45.10 -47.27 -21.63
CA GLU A 2 45.61 -46.86 -20.35
C GLU A 2 44.56 -46.01 -19.61
N ASN A 3 44.50 -46.23 -18.32
CA ASN A 3 43.73 -45.44 -17.38
C ASN A 3 44.34 -44.04 -17.20
N THR A 4 43.52 -42.99 -17.22
CA THR A 4 43.88 -41.72 -16.61
C THR A 4 42.77 -41.27 -15.66
N THR A 5 43.09 -41.38 -14.38
CA THR A 5 42.34 -40.99 -13.19
C THR A 5 42.26 -39.46 -13.07
N VAL A 6 41.07 -38.96 -12.79
CA VAL A 6 40.80 -37.56 -12.39
C VAL A 6 40.97 -37.46 -10.84
N PRO A 7 41.67 -36.48 -10.27
CA PRO A 7 41.77 -36.33 -8.84
C PRO A 7 40.59 -35.56 -8.27
N ASN A 8 39.99 -36.13 -7.24
CA ASN A 8 38.95 -35.60 -6.37
C ASN A 8 39.60 -34.63 -5.37
N SER A 9 39.23 -33.33 -5.39
CA SER A 9 39.65 -32.36 -4.40
C SER A 9 38.48 -31.92 -3.56
N ASN A 10 38.17 -32.69 -2.51
CA ASN A 10 37.39 -32.25 -1.35
C ASN A 10 38.28 -31.43 -0.39
N THR A 11 38.22 -30.12 -0.47
CA THR A 11 38.76 -29.23 0.57
C THR A 11 37.66 -28.84 1.54
N LYS A 12 37.59 -29.51 2.68
CA LYS A 12 36.83 -29.09 3.85
C LYS A 12 37.51 -27.88 4.48
N PHE A 13 36.84 -26.73 4.51
CA PHE A 13 37.21 -25.63 5.39
C PHE A 13 36.72 -25.95 6.80
N SER A 14 37.66 -26.12 7.75
CA SER A 14 37.38 -26.22 9.17
C SER A 14 37.48 -24.83 9.80
N TYR A 15 36.42 -24.43 10.51
CA TYR A 15 36.45 -23.27 11.40
C TYR A 15 37.25 -23.60 12.68
N PRO A 16 38.04 -22.67 13.26
CA PRO A 16 38.72 -22.91 14.51
C PRO A 16 37.73 -22.85 15.69
N ASP A 17 37.81 -23.87 16.55
CA ASP A 17 37.10 -23.94 17.82
C ASP A 17 37.58 -22.84 18.77
N PHE A 18 36.66 -21.96 19.22
CA PHE A 18 36.89 -21.07 20.33
C PHE A 18 36.53 -21.79 21.65
N ALA A 19 37.54 -22.10 22.44
CA ALA A 19 37.37 -22.56 23.81
C ALA A 19 36.81 -21.45 24.71
N PRO A 20 35.92 -21.76 25.68
CA PRO A 20 35.38 -20.76 26.59
C PRO A 20 36.43 -20.32 27.60
N SER A 21 36.77 -19.03 27.63
CA SER A 21 37.57 -18.43 28.68
C SER A 21 36.75 -18.24 29.95
N ASN A 22 37.28 -18.76 31.07
CA ASN A 22 36.77 -18.51 32.42
C ASN A 22 36.72 -17.02 32.72
N GLN A 23 35.52 -16.49 32.96
CA GLN A 23 35.30 -15.21 33.63
C GLN A 23 34.76 -15.45 35.05
N PRO A 24 35.21 -14.69 36.06
CA PRO A 24 34.73 -14.82 37.42
C PRO A 24 33.32 -14.24 37.58
N ALA A 25 32.57 -14.85 38.51
CA ALA A 25 31.21 -14.50 38.86
C ALA A 25 31.05 -13.00 39.19
N VAL A 26 30.21 -12.29 38.39
CA VAL A 26 29.79 -10.94 38.71
C VAL A 26 28.59 -11.02 39.65
N GLN A 27 28.77 -10.44 40.84
CA GLN A 27 27.69 -10.28 41.82
C GLN A 27 26.61 -9.36 41.26
N ASN A 28 25.36 -9.84 41.34
CA ASN A 28 24.15 -9.08 41.06
C ASN A 28 24.04 -7.92 42.06
N THR A 29 24.35 -6.70 41.63
CA THR A 29 23.93 -5.48 42.29
C THR A 29 22.86 -4.82 41.41
N THR A 30 21.66 -4.75 41.92
CA THR A 30 20.55 -3.97 41.38
C THR A 30 21.00 -2.51 41.20
N PRO A 31 20.73 -1.89 40.02
CA PRO A 31 21.02 -0.47 39.83
C PRO A 31 20.08 0.37 40.70
N PRO A 32 20.53 1.51 41.23
CA PRO A 32 19.70 2.40 42.02
C PRO A 32 18.60 3.02 41.16
N THR A 33 17.43 3.09 41.74
CA THR A 33 16.23 3.80 41.19
C THR A 33 16.60 5.26 40.95
N PRO A 34 16.28 5.85 39.78
CA PRO A 34 16.47 7.28 39.58
C PRO A 34 15.52 8.07 40.49
N PRO A 35 15.93 9.25 40.99
CA PRO A 35 15.09 10.08 41.84
C PRO A 35 13.87 10.59 41.08
N GLU A 36 12.71 10.60 41.73
CA GLU A 36 11.49 11.23 41.22
C GLU A 36 11.74 12.73 40.96
N PRO A 37 11.23 13.30 39.87
CA PRO A 37 11.31 14.73 39.63
C PRO A 37 10.40 15.48 40.59
N ASP A 38 10.96 16.46 41.30
CA ASP A 38 10.24 17.45 42.09
C ASP A 38 9.23 18.20 41.20
N ILE A 39 7.95 18.05 41.50
CA ILE A 39 6.88 18.81 40.86
C ILE A 39 6.73 20.12 41.60
N ASP A 40 7.58 21.11 41.28
CA ASP A 40 7.30 22.50 41.64
C ASP A 40 6.27 23.07 40.66
N GLU A 41 5.12 23.51 41.23
CA GLU A 41 4.02 24.20 40.56
C GLU A 41 4.53 25.42 39.78
N VAL A 42 4.64 25.32 38.46
CA VAL A 42 4.78 26.51 37.61
C VAL A 42 3.38 27.02 37.29
N LYS A 43 2.92 28.02 38.06
CA LYS A 43 1.75 28.81 37.73
C LYS A 43 2.00 29.64 36.49
N TYR A 44 1.46 29.21 35.34
CA TYR A 44 1.33 30.09 34.19
C TYR A 44 0.22 31.12 34.43
N VAL A 45 0.62 32.35 34.74
CA VAL A 45 -0.27 33.52 34.69
C VAL A 45 -0.28 34.01 33.23
N ALA A 46 -1.35 33.72 32.51
CA ALA A 46 -1.60 34.32 31.20
C ALA A 46 -1.99 35.79 31.38
N LYS A 47 -1.19 36.72 30.87
CA LYS A 47 -1.59 38.14 30.74
C LYS A 47 -2.54 38.28 29.55
N PRO A 48 -3.68 38.99 29.69
CA PRO A 48 -4.53 39.30 28.54
C PRO A 48 -3.87 40.36 27.66
N THR A 49 -3.74 40.07 26.38
CA THR A 49 -3.36 41.06 25.36
C THR A 49 -4.63 41.78 24.92
N GLU A 50 -4.69 43.07 25.17
CA GLU A 50 -5.77 43.97 24.75
C GLU A 50 -5.74 44.11 23.21
N MET A 51 -6.91 43.86 22.59
CA MET A 51 -7.18 44.27 21.21
C MET A 51 -7.94 45.61 21.20
N PRO A 52 -7.64 46.54 20.29
CA PRO A 52 -8.29 47.85 20.26
C PRO A 52 -9.62 47.82 19.49
N GLY A 53 -10.61 48.31 20.14
CA GLY A 53 -11.74 49.13 19.73
C GLY A 53 -12.61 48.74 18.54
N LEU A 54 -13.81 48.21 18.82
CA LEU A 54 -15.00 48.45 17.99
C LEU A 54 -16.16 48.93 18.90
N LYS A 55 -16.79 50.03 18.46
CA LYS A 55 -17.80 50.80 19.15
C LYS A 55 -19.09 49.97 19.33
N GLN A 56 -19.63 50.07 20.55
CA GLN A 56 -21.01 49.66 20.88
C GLN A 56 -22.00 50.68 20.29
N GLU A 57 -22.99 50.19 19.59
CA GLU A 57 -24.29 50.86 19.44
C GLU A 57 -25.34 50.00 20.15
N SER A 58 -26.02 50.70 21.08
CA SER A 58 -27.10 50.21 21.91
C SER A 58 -28.44 50.35 21.20
N SER A 59 -29.32 49.37 21.29
CA SER A 59 -30.77 49.60 21.34
C SER A 59 -31.52 48.41 21.94
N ASP A 60 -32.05 48.62 23.08
CA ASP A 60 -33.35 48.29 23.70
C ASP A 60 -33.98 46.90 23.49
N VAL A 61 -33.97 46.15 24.54
CA VAL A 61 -35.02 45.67 25.49
C VAL A 61 -36.37 45.29 24.87
N GLY A 62 -36.70 44.03 24.93
CA GLY A 62 -38.04 43.47 24.87
C GLY A 62 -38.13 42.20 25.73
N ILE A 63 -38.84 42.37 26.87
CA ILE A 63 -39.03 41.40 27.95
C ILE A 63 -39.95 40.25 27.52
N LEU A 64 -39.64 39.04 27.95
CA LEU A 64 -40.47 37.83 27.96
C LEU A 64 -41.69 37.99 28.87
N PRO A 65 -42.76 37.22 28.66
CA PRO A 65 -43.40 36.56 29.78
C PRO A 65 -43.48 35.02 29.65
N THR A 66 -43.47 34.45 30.83
CA THR A 66 -43.53 33.05 31.22
C THR A 66 -44.92 32.43 31.10
N GLU A 67 -44.91 31.07 30.89
CA GLU A 67 -45.90 30.06 31.33
C GLU A 67 -47.38 30.20 30.94
N ASP A 68 -47.94 29.20 30.25
CA ASP A 68 -48.92 28.28 30.83
C ASP A 68 -49.40 27.16 29.89
N SER A 69 -49.40 25.96 30.49
CA SER A 69 -50.37 24.86 30.38
C SER A 69 -50.77 24.23 29.03
N VAL A 70 -50.51 22.94 29.00
CA VAL A 70 -51.05 21.85 28.12
C VAL A 70 -52.59 21.83 28.14
N PRO A 71 -53.27 21.37 27.05
CA PRO A 71 -53.92 20.09 27.14
C PRO A 71 -53.71 19.15 25.92
N ALA A 72 -53.59 17.87 26.27
CA ALA A 72 -53.69 16.75 25.33
C ALA A 72 -55.11 16.59 24.77
N ALA A 73 -55.26 16.42 23.46
CA ALA A 73 -56.23 15.48 22.84
C ALA A 73 -56.15 15.46 21.32
N SER A 74 -56.11 14.22 20.79
CA SER A 74 -56.64 13.74 19.51
C SER A 74 -56.15 14.36 18.20
N ALA A 75 -55.25 13.60 17.54
CA ALA A 75 -55.29 13.39 16.10
C ALA A 75 -54.66 12.02 15.74
N VAL A 76 -55.41 10.97 15.93
CA VAL A 76 -55.22 9.69 15.23
C VAL A 76 -56.01 9.81 13.96
N SER A 77 -55.33 9.83 12.83
CA SER A 77 -55.72 9.34 11.51
C SER A 77 -55.05 10.16 10.41
N THR A 78 -54.00 9.66 9.87
CA THR A 78 -53.57 9.61 8.46
C THR A 78 -52.08 9.32 8.35
N LEU A 79 -51.76 8.05 8.56
CA LEU A 79 -50.45 7.47 8.18
C LEU A 79 -50.70 6.11 7.54
N SER A 80 -51.24 6.12 6.32
CA SER A 80 -51.31 4.95 5.46
C SER A 80 -50.77 5.32 4.08
N SER A 81 -49.47 5.45 3.96
CA SER A 81 -48.68 5.33 2.73
C SER A 81 -47.18 5.57 2.98
N ILE A 82 -46.61 4.77 3.90
CA ILE A 82 -45.16 4.59 3.90
C ILE A 82 -44.97 3.19 3.38
N GLY A 83 -44.39 3.10 2.17
CA GLY A 83 -44.09 1.85 1.50
C GLY A 83 -43.26 0.92 2.40
N LYS A 84 -43.58 -0.38 2.28
CA LYS A 84 -42.84 -1.46 2.94
C LYS A 84 -41.33 -1.26 2.75
N ALA A 85 -40.59 -1.38 3.85
CA ALA A 85 -39.14 -1.56 3.79
C ALA A 85 -38.84 -2.78 2.90
N PRO A 86 -37.79 -2.75 2.07
CA PRO A 86 -37.42 -3.90 1.24
C PRO A 86 -37.01 -5.07 2.12
N ASP A 87 -37.63 -6.21 1.91
CA ASP A 87 -37.49 -7.43 2.69
C ASP A 87 -36.17 -8.20 2.46
N SER A 88 -35.23 -7.68 1.66
CA SER A 88 -33.90 -8.28 1.50
C SER A 88 -32.85 -7.28 1.04
N LEU A 89 -31.67 -7.36 1.66
CA LEU A 89 -30.43 -6.70 1.23
C LEU A 89 -29.96 -7.08 -0.20
N ASN A 90 -30.62 -8.03 -0.83
CA ASN A 90 -30.31 -8.50 -2.18
C ASN A 90 -30.70 -7.50 -3.28
N ASP A 91 -31.54 -6.52 -3.00
CA ASP A 91 -32.02 -5.56 -3.99
C ASP A 91 -31.06 -4.37 -4.20
N ILE A 92 -30.00 -4.25 -3.36
CA ILE A 92 -29.01 -3.18 -3.44
C ILE A 92 -27.68 -3.67 -4.05
N MET A 93 -27.48 -4.99 -4.16
CA MET A 93 -26.29 -5.53 -4.81
C MET A 93 -26.50 -5.71 -6.31
N PRO A 94 -25.57 -5.26 -7.16
CA PRO A 94 -25.61 -5.61 -8.57
C PRO A 94 -25.54 -7.14 -8.71
N ASP A 95 -26.42 -7.67 -9.54
CA ASP A 95 -26.66 -9.10 -9.83
C ASP A 95 -25.33 -9.79 -10.24
N PHE A 96 -24.73 -10.56 -9.32
CA PHE A 96 -23.51 -11.36 -9.56
C PHE A 96 -23.85 -12.59 -10.43
N LYS A 97 -24.29 -12.35 -11.68
CA LYS A 97 -24.53 -13.46 -12.62
C LYS A 97 -23.21 -14.12 -12.98
N LYS A 98 -23.19 -15.45 -12.86
CA LYS A 98 -22.08 -16.33 -13.28
C LYS A 98 -21.52 -15.86 -14.62
N PRO A 99 -20.20 -15.60 -14.74
CA PRO A 99 -19.60 -15.39 -16.05
C PRO A 99 -19.74 -16.67 -16.86
N LYS A 100 -20.41 -16.61 -18.02
CA LYS A 100 -20.33 -17.67 -19.01
C LYS A 100 -18.86 -17.80 -19.38
N ALA A 101 -18.30 -18.98 -19.19
CA ALA A 101 -16.97 -19.33 -19.64
C ALA A 101 -16.88 -19.15 -21.17
N MET A 102 -16.43 -17.99 -21.62
CA MET A 102 -15.90 -17.79 -22.96
C MET A 102 -14.40 -17.97 -22.86
N VAL A 103 -13.96 -19.20 -23.04
CA VAL A 103 -12.58 -19.49 -23.38
C VAL A 103 -12.35 -18.92 -24.77
N ARG A 104 -11.87 -17.69 -24.86
CA ARG A 104 -11.15 -17.19 -26.03
C ARG A 104 -9.68 -17.33 -25.72
N GLU A 105 -9.02 -18.21 -26.50
CA GLU A 105 -7.56 -18.25 -26.53
C GLU A 105 -7.03 -16.82 -26.73
N PRO A 106 -6.09 -16.36 -25.90
CA PRO A 106 -5.45 -15.07 -26.14
C PRO A 106 -4.65 -15.20 -27.44
N LYS A 107 -5.05 -14.47 -28.47
CA LYS A 107 -4.16 -14.22 -29.61
C LYS A 107 -2.91 -13.55 -29.04
N ALA A 108 -1.81 -14.27 -29.09
CA ALA A 108 -0.48 -13.71 -28.88
C ALA A 108 -0.23 -12.69 -30.00
N ASN A 109 -0.48 -11.42 -29.70
CA ASN A 109 0.09 -10.27 -30.43
C ASN A 109 -0.42 -9.00 -29.72
N ASN A 110 0.43 -8.51 -28.89
CA ASN A 110 0.81 -7.11 -28.70
C ASN A 110 1.80 -7.10 -27.53
N LEU A 111 3.04 -7.46 -27.84
CA LEU A 111 4.20 -6.99 -27.08
C LEU A 111 4.07 -5.46 -27.06
N ALA A 112 4.00 -4.89 -25.87
CA ALA A 112 4.04 -3.45 -25.68
C ALA A 112 5.22 -2.91 -26.50
N GLU A 113 5.00 -1.82 -27.25
CA GLU A 113 6.10 -1.09 -27.85
C GLU A 113 7.10 -0.73 -26.74
N PRO A 114 8.41 -0.96 -26.93
CA PRO A 114 9.40 -0.57 -25.94
C PRO A 114 9.27 0.93 -25.67
N ILE A 115 9.38 1.32 -24.41
CA ILE A 115 9.23 2.70 -23.92
C ILE A 115 10.25 3.62 -24.61
N LEU A 116 11.35 3.09 -25.11
CA LEU A 116 12.36 3.77 -25.93
C LEU A 116 12.63 2.95 -27.21
N LYS A 117 12.92 3.63 -28.31
CA LYS A 117 13.31 2.98 -29.58
C LYS A 117 14.71 2.37 -29.44
N ASP A 118 14.98 1.27 -30.14
CA ASP A 118 16.30 0.60 -30.16
C ASP A 118 17.48 1.56 -30.45
N GLU A 119 17.22 2.67 -31.15
CA GLU A 119 18.19 3.75 -31.40
C GLU A 119 18.54 4.54 -30.13
N ASP A 120 17.56 4.72 -29.23
CA ASP A 120 17.76 5.42 -27.94
C ASP A 120 18.50 4.52 -26.94
N ILE A 121 18.28 3.20 -27.01
CA ILE A 121 19.02 2.20 -26.20
C ILE A 121 20.49 2.14 -26.62
N LYS A 122 20.78 2.08 -27.91
CA LYS A 122 22.16 2.11 -28.42
C LYS A 122 22.87 3.42 -28.10
N LYS A 123 22.15 4.52 -28.20
CA LYS A 123 22.68 5.84 -27.87
C LYS A 123 22.99 5.98 -26.37
N SER A 124 22.22 5.35 -25.49
CA SER A 124 22.48 5.32 -24.04
C SER A 124 23.67 4.41 -23.68
N GLU A 125 23.95 3.35 -24.43
CA GLU A 125 25.14 2.52 -24.24
C GLU A 125 26.44 3.20 -24.70
N GLU A 126 26.41 3.95 -25.80
CA GLU A 126 27.53 4.77 -26.27
C GLU A 126 27.79 5.99 -25.34
N MET A 127 26.78 6.49 -24.62
CA MET A 127 26.90 7.60 -23.66
C MET A 127 27.58 7.22 -22.33
N LEU A 128 27.84 5.94 -22.08
CA LEU A 128 28.41 5.44 -20.80
C LEU A 128 29.92 5.61 -20.66
N THR A 129 30.60 6.08 -21.69
CA THR A 129 31.92 6.71 -21.50
C THR A 129 31.70 8.14 -21.05
N PRO A 130 31.91 8.47 -19.74
CA PRO A 130 31.54 9.78 -19.22
C PRO A 130 32.23 10.86 -20.04
N ALA A 131 31.42 11.71 -20.68
CA ALA A 131 31.93 12.90 -21.32
C ALA A 131 32.66 13.74 -20.25
N ASN A 132 34.00 13.91 -20.35
CA ASN A 132 34.86 14.50 -19.33
C ASN A 132 35.10 13.68 -18.03
N GLY A 133 34.88 12.35 -18.01
CA GLY A 133 35.24 11.50 -16.87
C GLY A 133 34.34 11.64 -15.65
N LYS A 134 33.15 12.25 -15.75
CA LYS A 134 32.14 12.33 -14.68
C LYS A 134 30.79 11.83 -15.19
N TYR A 135 30.08 11.05 -14.36
CA TYR A 135 28.67 10.72 -14.60
C TYR A 135 27.77 11.90 -14.26
N THR A 136 26.67 12.02 -14.97
CA THR A 136 25.55 12.90 -14.59
C THR A 136 24.36 12.07 -14.13
N MET A 137 23.51 12.62 -13.26
CA MET A 137 22.28 11.92 -12.82
C MET A 137 21.34 11.64 -14.00
N GLN A 138 21.30 12.57 -14.99
CA GLN A 138 20.48 12.40 -16.19
C GLN A 138 20.90 11.16 -16.99
N GLU A 139 22.20 10.95 -17.20
CA GLU A 139 22.73 9.76 -17.89
C GLU A 139 22.40 8.48 -17.14
N LEU A 140 22.57 8.48 -15.81
CA LEU A 140 22.28 7.31 -14.96
C LEU A 140 20.79 6.97 -14.92
N PHE A 141 19.92 7.99 -14.83
CA PHE A 141 18.47 7.75 -14.90
C PHE A 141 18.01 7.28 -16.27
N ALA A 142 18.52 7.89 -17.35
CA ALA A 142 18.21 7.47 -18.71
C ALA A 142 18.58 6.00 -18.93
N LEU A 143 19.75 5.58 -18.46
CA LEU A 143 20.18 4.21 -18.52
C LEU A 143 19.28 3.27 -17.70
N THR A 144 18.98 3.66 -16.46
CA THR A 144 18.12 2.86 -15.55
C THR A 144 16.75 2.62 -16.18
N VAL A 145 16.16 3.64 -16.79
CA VAL A 145 14.87 3.54 -17.49
C VAL A 145 15.00 2.69 -18.77
N SER A 146 16.03 2.91 -19.59
CA SER A 146 16.22 2.20 -20.86
C SER A 146 16.47 0.69 -20.70
N LYS A 147 17.16 0.31 -19.62
CA LYS A 147 17.43 -1.08 -19.26
C LYS A 147 16.30 -1.72 -18.45
N GLU A 148 15.23 -1.01 -18.17
CA GLU A 148 14.14 -1.45 -17.27
C GLU A 148 14.68 -1.97 -15.92
N ALA A 149 15.78 -1.34 -15.44
CA ALA A 149 16.39 -1.71 -14.17
C ALA A 149 15.45 -1.35 -13.01
N SER A 150 15.36 -2.20 -12.01
CA SER A 150 14.50 -1.95 -10.84
C SER A 150 15.09 -0.94 -9.87
N ASP A 151 16.42 -0.91 -9.73
CA ASP A 151 17.10 -0.02 -8.80
C ASP A 151 18.44 0.48 -9.41
N LEU A 152 18.82 1.71 -9.04
CA LEU A 152 20.15 2.30 -9.23
C LEU A 152 20.76 2.57 -7.86
N HIS A 153 21.99 2.12 -7.63
CA HIS A 153 22.73 2.33 -6.40
C HIS A 153 23.95 3.18 -6.66
N LEU A 154 24.13 4.23 -5.83
CA LEU A 154 25.32 5.07 -5.81
C LEU A 154 25.99 4.97 -4.45
N SER A 155 27.21 4.42 -4.42
CA SER A 155 28.00 4.28 -3.21
C SER A 155 29.49 4.59 -3.51
N PRO A 156 30.20 5.32 -2.64
CA PRO A 156 31.63 5.57 -2.81
C PRO A 156 32.43 4.26 -2.82
N GLY A 157 33.45 4.22 -3.68
CA GLY A 157 34.32 3.03 -3.82
C GLY A 157 33.81 1.98 -4.80
N TYR A 158 32.65 2.22 -5.42
CA TYR A 158 32.05 1.37 -6.46
C TYR A 158 31.71 2.21 -7.69
N PRO A 159 31.68 1.63 -8.90
CA PRO A 159 31.00 2.27 -10.02
C PRO A 159 29.49 2.37 -9.73
N PRO A 160 28.70 3.18 -10.47
CA PRO A 160 27.24 3.08 -10.37
C PRO A 160 26.77 1.65 -10.62
N ILE A 161 25.81 1.19 -9.85
CA ILE A 161 25.30 -0.20 -9.93
C ILE A 161 23.79 -0.15 -10.21
N ILE A 162 23.34 -0.88 -11.21
CA ILE A 162 21.91 -1.09 -11.47
C ILE A 162 21.49 -2.52 -11.15
N ARG A 163 20.20 -2.70 -10.83
CA ARG A 163 19.63 -4.04 -10.61
C ARG A 163 18.70 -4.39 -11.77
N ILE A 164 19.01 -5.44 -12.51
CA ILE A 164 18.20 -5.97 -13.60
C ILE A 164 17.84 -7.42 -13.25
N ASP A 165 16.55 -7.76 -13.32
CA ASP A 165 16.02 -9.11 -13.01
C ASP A 165 16.49 -9.69 -11.66
N GLY A 166 16.77 -8.80 -10.70
CA GLY A 166 17.23 -9.16 -9.35
C GLY A 166 18.76 -9.22 -9.19
N GLU A 167 19.52 -9.19 -10.28
CA GLU A 167 20.98 -9.23 -10.27
C GLU A 167 21.59 -7.82 -10.33
N LEU A 168 22.66 -7.58 -9.56
CA LEU A 168 23.40 -6.34 -9.57
C LEU A 168 24.41 -6.32 -10.72
N GLN A 169 24.45 -5.25 -11.49
CA GLN A 169 25.35 -5.04 -12.61
C GLN A 169 26.04 -3.67 -12.48
N GLU A 170 27.35 -3.65 -12.67
CA GLU A 170 28.14 -2.42 -12.68
C GLU A 170 27.90 -1.64 -13.98
N VAL A 171 27.85 -0.31 -13.85
CA VAL A 171 27.66 0.61 -14.96
C VAL A 171 28.95 1.40 -15.21
N GLY A 172 29.62 1.07 -16.30
CA GLY A 172 30.90 1.68 -16.64
C GLY A 172 32.06 1.24 -15.71
N GLU A 173 33.22 1.85 -15.91
CA GLU A 173 34.45 1.44 -15.21
C GLU A 173 34.89 2.44 -14.13
N LYS A 174 34.34 3.67 -14.13
CA LYS A 174 34.75 4.71 -13.19
C LYS A 174 34.15 4.48 -11.81
N ILE A 175 35.03 4.29 -10.84
CA ILE A 175 34.68 4.22 -9.41
C ILE A 175 34.29 5.61 -8.92
N LEU A 176 33.18 5.71 -8.20
CA LEU A 176 32.70 6.95 -7.61
C LEU A 176 33.50 7.31 -6.37
N SER A 177 33.97 8.55 -6.30
CA SER A 177 34.56 9.12 -5.08
C SER A 177 33.42 9.58 -4.12
N PRO A 178 33.73 9.87 -2.85
CA PRO A 178 32.78 10.52 -1.94
C PRO A 178 32.20 11.81 -2.47
N GLU A 179 33.03 12.62 -3.14
CA GLU A 179 32.63 13.91 -3.76
C GLU A 179 31.72 13.68 -4.97
N ASP A 180 31.98 12.63 -5.79
CA ASP A 180 31.12 12.29 -6.93
C ASP A 180 29.73 11.87 -6.43
N THR A 181 29.62 11.03 -5.39
CA THR A 181 28.33 10.61 -4.85
C THR A 181 27.58 11.76 -4.18
N GLU A 182 28.25 12.64 -3.48
CA GLU A 182 27.67 13.82 -2.86
C GLU A 182 27.12 14.78 -3.92
N GLU A 183 27.88 15.10 -4.97
CA GLU A 183 27.45 15.97 -6.07
C GLU A 183 26.21 15.39 -6.78
N LEU A 184 26.24 14.10 -7.12
CA LEU A 184 25.14 13.41 -7.80
C LEU A 184 23.86 13.38 -6.96
N ILE A 185 23.96 13.01 -5.68
CA ILE A 185 22.80 12.81 -4.82
C ILE A 185 22.21 14.15 -4.40
N LEU A 186 23.05 15.12 -3.95
CA LEU A 186 22.55 16.44 -3.55
C LEU A 186 21.92 17.21 -4.70
N GLY A 187 22.32 16.91 -5.95
CA GLY A 187 21.68 17.47 -7.16
C GLY A 187 20.22 17.03 -7.35
N THR A 188 19.74 16.01 -6.65
CA THR A 188 18.35 15.54 -6.71
C THR A 188 17.47 16.05 -5.55
N LEU A 189 18.06 16.78 -4.59
CA LEU A 189 17.40 17.26 -3.39
C LEU A 189 17.11 18.77 -3.45
N SER A 190 15.94 19.18 -2.95
CA SER A 190 15.68 20.58 -2.62
C SER A 190 16.54 21.02 -1.41
N ASP A 191 16.69 22.32 -1.23
CA ASP A 191 17.51 22.83 -0.12
C ASP A 191 16.93 22.43 1.24
N GLU A 192 15.60 22.39 1.41
CA GLU A 192 14.92 21.90 2.59
C GLU A 192 15.23 20.41 2.86
N LYS A 193 15.20 19.57 1.84
CA LYS A 193 15.53 18.14 1.95
C LYS A 193 17.02 17.90 2.25
N LYS A 194 17.93 18.80 1.80
CA LYS A 194 19.35 18.75 2.17
C LYS A 194 19.54 19.00 3.67
N GLU A 195 18.87 20.01 4.22
CA GLU A 195 18.91 20.29 5.66
C GLU A 195 18.40 19.10 6.49
N LEU A 196 17.30 18.48 6.07
CA LEU A 196 16.77 17.27 6.72
C LEU A 196 17.75 16.10 6.66
N LEU A 197 18.41 15.90 5.52
CA LEU A 197 19.42 14.83 5.35
C LEU A 197 20.64 15.07 6.27
N GLU A 198 21.08 16.31 6.42
CA GLU A 198 22.19 16.64 7.32
C GLU A 198 21.86 16.36 8.79
N VAL A 199 20.63 16.63 9.22
CA VAL A 199 20.17 16.42 10.59
C VAL A 199 19.92 14.93 10.88
N ASN A 200 19.13 14.28 10.03
CA ASN A 200 18.66 12.91 10.25
C ASN A 200 19.64 11.84 9.79
N ARG A 201 20.62 12.20 8.96
CA ARG A 201 21.60 11.32 8.31
C ARG A 201 21.02 10.34 7.30
N GLU A 202 19.71 10.39 7.06
CA GLU A 202 18.98 9.64 6.04
C GLU A 202 17.70 10.38 5.66
N ILE A 203 17.24 10.18 4.43
CA ILE A 203 15.99 10.74 3.94
C ILE A 203 15.37 9.84 2.86
N ASP A 204 14.06 9.59 2.96
CA ASP A 204 13.24 9.03 1.88
C ASP A 204 12.52 10.16 1.14
N TYR A 205 12.55 10.12 -0.19
CA TYR A 205 11.83 11.08 -1.03
C TYR A 205 11.53 10.49 -2.40
N ALA A 206 10.62 11.14 -3.12
CA ALA A 206 10.41 10.84 -4.53
C ALA A 206 11.13 11.85 -5.41
N TYR A 207 11.64 11.38 -6.55
CA TYR A 207 12.25 12.20 -7.59
C TYR A 207 11.63 11.90 -8.94
N THR A 208 11.20 12.93 -9.67
CA THR A 208 10.70 12.79 -11.03
C THR A 208 11.78 13.21 -12.01
N TYR A 209 12.12 12.31 -12.94
CA TYR A 209 13.06 12.56 -14.02
C TYR A 209 12.31 13.07 -15.27
N PRO A 210 12.32 14.39 -15.57
CA PRO A 210 11.45 14.98 -16.59
C PRO A 210 11.80 14.53 -18.02
N GLU A 211 13.09 14.33 -18.29
CA GLU A 211 13.60 13.98 -19.62
C GLU A 211 13.30 12.53 -20.01
N GLY A 212 13.02 11.66 -19.03
CA GLY A 212 12.70 10.25 -19.20
C GLY A 212 11.19 9.94 -19.16
N ASN A 213 10.39 10.70 -19.89
CA ASN A 213 8.93 10.54 -19.94
C ASN A 213 8.29 10.60 -18.53
N ASN A 214 8.81 11.53 -17.69
CA ASN A 214 8.41 11.70 -16.29
C ASN A 214 8.61 10.42 -15.44
N ALA A 215 9.66 9.64 -15.74
CA ALA A 215 9.99 8.49 -14.90
C ALA A 215 10.20 8.92 -13.45
N ARG A 216 9.57 8.21 -12.53
CA ARG A 216 9.61 8.52 -11.10
C ARG A 216 10.50 7.54 -10.38
N PHE A 217 11.26 8.03 -9.41
CA PHE A 217 12.11 7.22 -8.55
C PHE A 217 11.73 7.44 -7.08
N ARG A 218 11.59 6.36 -6.32
CA ARG A 218 11.65 6.41 -4.86
C ARG A 218 13.10 6.35 -4.45
N VAL A 219 13.55 7.31 -3.68
CA VAL A 219 14.94 7.46 -3.30
C VAL A 219 15.10 7.36 -1.79
N ASN A 220 16.05 6.54 -1.36
CA ASN A 220 16.57 6.59 0.00
C ASN A 220 18.03 7.05 -0.07
N ALA A 221 18.32 8.24 0.44
CA ALA A 221 19.68 8.76 0.59
C ALA A 221 20.11 8.67 2.04
N TYR A 222 21.33 8.18 2.30
CA TYR A 222 21.82 7.90 3.65
C TYR A 222 23.34 8.01 3.74
N TYR A 223 23.82 8.32 4.94
CA TYR A 223 25.24 8.30 5.22
C TYR A 223 25.73 6.91 5.60
N SER A 224 26.79 6.43 4.93
CA SER A 224 27.52 5.20 5.24
C SER A 224 29.00 5.51 5.34
N MET A 225 29.64 5.15 6.47
CA MET A 225 31.06 5.44 6.72
C MET A 225 31.45 6.92 6.49
N LYS A 226 30.58 7.84 6.88
CA LYS A 226 30.69 9.30 6.73
C LYS A 226 30.54 9.83 5.29
N SER A 227 30.28 8.99 4.33
CA SER A 227 30.07 9.35 2.93
C SER A 227 28.60 9.17 2.54
N LEU A 228 28.11 9.95 1.61
CA LEU A 228 26.73 9.90 1.13
C LEU A 228 26.56 8.77 0.10
N SER A 229 25.53 7.96 0.29
CA SER A 229 25.10 6.89 -0.60
C SER A 229 23.61 7.01 -0.86
N ALA A 230 23.13 6.47 -1.98
CA ALA A 230 21.69 6.43 -2.27
C ALA A 230 21.28 5.19 -3.07
N ALA A 231 20.03 4.77 -2.83
CA ALA A 231 19.32 3.78 -3.62
C ALA A 231 18.12 4.45 -4.30
N PHE A 232 18.06 4.39 -5.63
CA PHE A 232 16.98 4.92 -6.45
C PHE A 232 16.19 3.74 -7.02
N ARG A 233 14.95 3.55 -6.59
CA ARG A 233 14.05 2.54 -7.13
C ARG A 233 13.18 3.13 -8.22
N LEU A 234 13.29 2.60 -9.43
CA LEU A 234 12.45 3.01 -10.54
C LEU A 234 10.99 2.59 -10.29
N ILE A 235 10.10 3.57 -10.35
CA ILE A 235 8.65 3.37 -10.30
C ILE A 235 8.15 3.20 -11.74
N PRO A 236 7.43 2.11 -12.06
CA PRO A 236 6.93 1.89 -13.40
C PRO A 236 6.02 3.03 -13.85
N SER A 237 6.31 3.66 -14.98
CA SER A 237 5.52 4.76 -15.54
C SER A 237 4.19 4.31 -16.12
N ARG A 238 4.06 3.01 -16.48
CA ARG A 238 2.85 2.45 -17.05
C ARG A 238 2.05 1.67 -16.02
N ILE A 239 0.80 2.04 -15.83
CA ILE A 239 -0.15 1.28 -15.03
C ILE A 239 -0.71 0.15 -15.90
N ARG A 240 -0.47 -1.10 -15.47
CA ARG A 240 -1.01 -2.29 -16.12
C ARG A 240 -2.49 -2.46 -15.79
N THR A 241 -3.26 -2.98 -16.74
CA THR A 241 -4.68 -3.27 -16.53
C THR A 241 -4.89 -4.52 -15.68
N ILE A 242 -6.12 -4.71 -15.22
CA ILE A 242 -6.56 -5.92 -14.48
C ILE A 242 -6.27 -7.18 -15.30
N GLU A 243 -6.49 -7.14 -16.62
CA GLU A 243 -6.24 -8.24 -17.55
C GLU A 243 -4.74 -8.52 -17.72
N GLU A 244 -3.93 -7.48 -17.91
CA GLU A 244 -2.47 -7.61 -18.07
C GLU A 244 -1.79 -8.17 -16.82
N LEU A 245 -2.35 -7.88 -15.64
CA LEU A 245 -1.91 -8.44 -14.36
C LEU A 245 -2.47 -9.83 -14.08
N LEU A 246 -3.33 -10.35 -14.97
CA LEU A 246 -4.06 -11.61 -14.79
C LEU A 246 -4.83 -11.68 -13.46
N LEU A 247 -5.35 -10.55 -13.01
CA LEU A 247 -6.19 -10.46 -11.83
C LEU A 247 -7.61 -10.99 -12.13
N PRO A 248 -8.33 -11.49 -11.11
CA PRO A 248 -9.71 -11.94 -11.27
C PRO A 248 -10.63 -10.85 -11.85
N GLN A 249 -11.54 -11.23 -12.74
CA GLN A 249 -12.53 -10.30 -13.34
C GLN A 249 -13.42 -9.60 -12.29
N LEU A 250 -13.49 -10.15 -11.11
CA LEU A 250 -14.18 -9.56 -9.95
C LEU A 250 -13.65 -8.16 -9.60
N TYR A 251 -12.38 -7.87 -9.87
CA TYR A 251 -11.79 -6.56 -9.54
C TYR A 251 -12.44 -5.40 -10.30
N HIS A 252 -12.98 -5.64 -11.51
CA HIS A 252 -13.83 -4.67 -12.22
C HIS A 252 -15.11 -4.32 -11.46
N GLN A 253 -15.59 -5.21 -10.59
CA GLN A 253 -16.78 -4.92 -9.79
C GLN A 253 -16.42 -3.98 -8.63
N PHE A 254 -15.22 -4.10 -8.07
CA PHE A 254 -14.74 -3.13 -7.07
C PHE A 254 -14.65 -1.72 -7.66
N ALA A 255 -14.21 -1.58 -8.91
CA ALA A 255 -14.19 -0.30 -9.61
C ALA A 255 -15.59 0.31 -9.86
N LYS A 256 -16.66 -0.51 -9.86
CA LYS A 256 -18.05 -0.08 -10.07
C LYS A 256 -18.78 0.28 -8.78
N LEU A 257 -18.24 -0.05 -7.63
CA LEU A 257 -18.82 0.32 -6.33
C LEU A 257 -18.96 1.84 -6.24
N LYS A 258 -20.00 2.30 -5.57
CA LYS A 258 -20.24 3.73 -5.37
C LYS A 258 -19.74 4.19 -4.02
N GLN A 259 -19.77 3.32 -3.01
CA GLN A 259 -19.41 3.64 -1.63
C GLN A 259 -18.96 2.38 -0.89
N GLY A 260 -18.34 2.55 0.26
CA GLY A 260 -17.90 1.50 1.17
C GLY A 260 -16.39 1.34 1.22
N LEU A 261 -15.90 0.32 1.90
CA LEU A 261 -14.49 0.08 2.15
C LEU A 261 -14.04 -1.21 1.45
N VAL A 262 -13.00 -1.12 0.65
CA VAL A 262 -12.31 -2.26 0.02
C VAL A 262 -10.87 -2.29 0.51
N LEU A 263 -10.45 -3.42 1.08
CA LEU A 263 -9.13 -3.59 1.65
C LEU A 263 -8.29 -4.52 0.78
N VAL A 264 -7.07 -4.08 0.43
CA VAL A 264 -6.06 -4.91 -0.24
C VAL A 264 -4.90 -5.10 0.73
N THR A 265 -4.68 -6.33 1.17
CA THR A 265 -3.74 -6.65 2.24
C THR A 265 -2.67 -7.64 1.80
N GLY A 266 -1.65 -7.83 2.60
CA GLY A 266 -0.55 -8.74 2.31
C GLY A 266 0.81 -8.14 2.68
N PRO A 267 1.89 -8.95 2.67
CA PRO A 267 3.24 -8.48 3.00
C PRO A 267 3.73 -7.36 2.07
N THR A 268 4.78 -6.65 2.50
CA THR A 268 5.46 -5.66 1.66
C THR A 268 6.05 -6.33 0.40
N GLY A 269 5.96 -5.65 -0.74
CA GLY A 269 6.47 -6.17 -2.02
C GLY A 269 5.57 -7.21 -2.70
N HIS A 270 4.37 -7.49 -2.17
CA HIS A 270 3.43 -8.45 -2.75
C HIS A 270 2.43 -7.84 -3.75
N GLY A 271 2.71 -6.64 -4.27
CA GLY A 271 2.00 -6.03 -5.39
C GLY A 271 0.66 -5.38 -5.03
N LYS A 272 0.42 -5.01 -3.76
CA LYS A 272 -0.81 -4.32 -3.32
C LYS A 272 -1.04 -3.03 -4.10
N SER A 273 -0.05 -2.15 -4.13
CA SER A 273 -0.13 -0.86 -4.84
C SER A 273 -0.35 -1.04 -6.34
N THR A 274 0.29 -2.04 -6.95
CA THR A 274 0.08 -2.38 -8.37
C THR A 274 -1.37 -2.80 -8.64
N THR A 275 -1.95 -3.60 -7.76
CA THR A 275 -3.35 -4.05 -7.86
C THR A 275 -4.31 -2.88 -7.68
N LEU A 276 -4.08 -2.03 -6.68
CA LEU A 276 -4.89 -0.83 -6.45
C LEU A 276 -4.76 0.15 -7.61
N ALA A 277 -3.55 0.36 -8.14
CA ALA A 277 -3.34 1.19 -9.32
C ALA A 277 -4.15 0.68 -10.53
N ALA A 278 -4.20 -0.64 -10.76
CA ALA A 278 -5.01 -1.21 -11.82
C ALA A 278 -6.52 -0.98 -11.62
N ILE A 279 -7.02 -1.05 -10.38
CA ILE A 279 -8.43 -0.79 -10.06
C ILE A 279 -8.74 0.71 -10.24
N ILE A 280 -7.89 1.59 -9.73
CA ILE A 280 -8.05 3.05 -9.88
C ILE A 280 -7.97 3.45 -11.36
N GLU A 281 -7.08 2.84 -12.14
CA GLU A 281 -7.00 3.08 -13.59
C GLU A 281 -8.26 2.60 -14.33
N ASP A 282 -8.90 1.51 -13.89
CA ASP A 282 -10.20 1.08 -14.42
C ASP A 282 -11.30 2.10 -14.10
N ILE A 283 -11.31 2.67 -12.88
CA ILE A 283 -12.18 3.79 -12.50
C ILE A 283 -11.92 5.00 -13.39
N ASN A 284 -10.65 5.40 -13.55
CA ASN A 284 -10.20 6.53 -14.34
C ASN A 284 -10.69 6.45 -15.80
N ARG A 285 -10.67 5.26 -16.38
CA ARG A 285 -11.12 5.01 -17.76
C ARG A 285 -12.64 4.97 -17.92
N THR A 286 -13.37 4.59 -16.88
CA THR A 286 -14.78 4.22 -17.01
C THR A 286 -15.74 5.21 -16.36
N ARG A 287 -15.33 5.96 -15.32
CA ARG A 287 -16.19 6.79 -14.49
C ARG A 287 -15.82 8.27 -14.56
N PHE A 288 -16.84 9.13 -14.64
CA PHE A 288 -16.70 10.57 -14.35
C PHE A 288 -16.86 10.74 -12.84
N CYS A 289 -15.75 10.90 -12.13
CA CYS A 289 -15.71 11.02 -10.68
C CYS A 289 -14.42 11.70 -10.24
N HIS A 290 -14.38 12.16 -8.99
CA HIS A 290 -13.18 12.69 -8.37
C HIS A 290 -12.50 11.61 -7.51
N VAL A 291 -11.25 11.33 -7.80
CA VAL A 291 -10.40 10.38 -7.07
C VAL A 291 -9.33 11.16 -6.31
N VAL A 292 -9.25 10.96 -5.01
CA VAL A 292 -8.16 11.52 -4.17
C VAL A 292 -7.31 10.37 -3.67
N THR A 293 -5.99 10.43 -3.87
CA THR A 293 -5.07 9.48 -3.25
C THR A 293 -4.23 10.17 -2.19
N ILE A 294 -3.90 9.43 -1.12
CA ILE A 294 -2.98 9.86 -0.07
C ILE A 294 -1.99 8.71 0.11
N GLU A 295 -0.72 8.94 -0.20
CA GLU A 295 0.30 7.90 -0.35
C GLU A 295 1.62 8.31 0.31
N ASP A 296 2.48 7.33 0.64
CA ASP A 296 3.79 7.54 1.27
C ASP A 296 4.86 6.56 0.73
N PRO A 297 5.57 6.96 -0.36
CA PRO A 297 5.25 7.99 -1.35
C PRO A 297 4.25 7.52 -2.43
N VAL A 298 3.89 8.41 -3.36
CA VAL A 298 3.12 8.06 -4.56
C VAL A 298 3.91 7.07 -5.43
N GLU A 299 3.36 5.84 -5.64
CA GLU A 299 4.02 4.79 -6.41
C GLU A 299 3.66 4.79 -7.90
N TYR A 300 2.49 5.29 -8.30
CA TYR A 300 2.03 5.35 -9.69
C TYR A 300 1.45 6.73 -10.00
N LEU A 301 1.85 7.32 -11.11
CA LEU A 301 1.25 8.56 -11.59
C LEU A 301 0.08 8.26 -12.52
N PHE A 302 -1.08 8.82 -12.21
CA PHE A 302 -2.28 8.68 -13.03
C PHE A 302 -2.41 9.87 -13.98
N GLU A 303 -2.60 9.59 -15.26
CA GLU A 303 -3.05 10.59 -16.21
C GLU A 303 -4.59 10.63 -16.19
N GLY A 304 -5.18 11.79 -15.87
CA GLY A 304 -6.63 11.97 -15.85
C GLY A 304 -7.26 11.64 -17.21
N LYS A 305 -8.29 10.77 -17.23
CA LYS A 305 -9.04 10.37 -18.43
C LYS A 305 -10.48 10.82 -18.31
N LYS A 306 -11.34 10.03 -17.64
CA LYS A 306 -12.68 10.44 -17.26
C LYS A 306 -12.73 10.97 -15.84
N ALA A 307 -11.91 10.42 -14.95
CA ALA A 307 -11.81 10.89 -13.58
C ALA A 307 -10.90 12.11 -13.46
N LEU A 308 -11.25 13.03 -12.57
CA LEU A 308 -10.32 13.97 -11.97
C LEU A 308 -9.53 13.21 -10.91
N ILE A 309 -8.20 13.26 -10.93
CA ILE A 309 -7.36 12.53 -9.97
C ILE A 309 -6.39 13.50 -9.31
N ASP A 310 -6.52 13.65 -8.00
CA ASP A 310 -5.63 14.41 -7.14
C ASP A 310 -4.81 13.42 -6.29
N GLN A 311 -3.50 13.38 -6.52
CA GLN A 311 -2.58 12.53 -5.77
C GLN A 311 -1.81 13.39 -4.78
N ARG A 312 -1.85 12.99 -3.50
CA ARG A 312 -1.21 13.71 -2.41
C ARG A 312 -0.16 12.83 -1.74
N GLU A 313 1.08 13.30 -1.72
CA GLU A 313 2.21 12.61 -1.11
C GLU A 313 2.45 13.11 0.32
N MET A 314 2.70 12.15 1.22
CA MET A 314 3.11 12.48 2.59
C MET A 314 4.44 13.21 2.58
N ASN A 315 4.56 14.22 3.45
CA ASN A 315 5.70 15.10 3.63
C ASN A 315 5.94 16.12 2.51
N ASP A 316 5.42 15.91 1.29
CA ASP A 316 5.47 16.87 0.19
C ASP A 316 4.17 17.69 0.07
N ASP A 317 3.00 17.03 0.02
CA ASP A 317 1.68 17.68 -0.15
C ASP A 317 0.88 17.76 1.15
N THR A 318 1.24 16.98 2.15
CA THR A 318 0.57 16.94 3.45
C THR A 318 1.52 16.45 4.54
N HIS A 319 1.34 16.95 5.75
CA HIS A 319 2.23 16.66 6.89
C HIS A 319 1.77 15.48 7.77
N SER A 320 0.51 15.06 7.67
CA SER A 320 0.00 13.92 8.44
C SER A 320 -1.18 13.24 7.75
N TRP A 321 -1.30 11.93 7.96
CA TRP A 321 -2.41 11.12 7.49
C TRP A 321 -3.75 11.63 8.01
N GLU A 322 -3.84 11.97 9.29
CA GLU A 322 -5.04 12.48 9.94
C GLU A 322 -5.54 13.77 9.29
N ILE A 323 -4.64 14.75 9.09
CA ILE A 323 -4.96 16.03 8.46
C ILE A 323 -5.39 15.81 7.00
N ALA A 324 -4.67 14.98 6.27
CA ALA A 324 -4.96 14.69 4.87
C ALA A 324 -6.36 14.06 4.70
N LEU A 325 -6.69 13.03 5.48
CA LEU A 325 -7.97 12.33 5.42
C LEU A 325 -9.14 13.21 5.88
N ARG A 326 -8.96 13.99 6.94
CA ARG A 326 -9.96 14.99 7.36
C ARG A 326 -10.19 16.07 6.31
N SER A 327 -9.13 16.49 5.64
CA SER A 327 -9.22 17.47 4.55
C SER A 327 -9.95 16.90 3.34
N ALA A 328 -9.72 15.63 3.02
CA ALA A 328 -10.35 14.95 1.90
C ALA A 328 -11.88 15.02 1.95
N LEU A 329 -12.50 14.94 3.14
CA LEU A 329 -13.96 15.12 3.31
C LEU A 329 -14.53 16.45 2.77
N ARG A 330 -13.67 17.45 2.52
CA ARG A 330 -14.06 18.78 2.00
C ARG A 330 -13.57 19.04 0.59
N GLN A 331 -13.02 18.02 -0.06
CA GLN A 331 -12.49 18.09 -1.43
C GLN A 331 -13.47 17.49 -2.47
N ASP A 332 -14.69 17.13 -2.04
CA ASP A 332 -15.73 16.51 -2.88
C ASP A 332 -15.25 15.24 -3.61
N PRO A 333 -14.58 14.28 -2.92
CA PRO A 333 -14.13 13.07 -3.55
C PRO A 333 -15.26 12.04 -3.66
N ASP A 334 -15.31 11.30 -4.75
CA ASP A 334 -16.15 10.10 -4.88
C ASP A 334 -15.37 8.84 -4.44
N VAL A 335 -14.06 8.83 -4.71
CA VAL A 335 -13.18 7.70 -4.45
C VAL A 335 -11.92 8.18 -3.73
N ILE A 336 -11.54 7.45 -2.69
CA ILE A 336 -10.35 7.77 -1.91
C ILE A 336 -9.44 6.54 -1.84
N LEU A 337 -8.16 6.72 -2.16
CA LEU A 337 -7.12 5.73 -1.92
C LEU A 337 -6.27 6.14 -0.72
N VAL A 338 -6.26 5.30 0.31
CA VAL A 338 -5.37 5.43 1.48
C VAL A 338 -4.23 4.44 1.30
N GLY A 339 -3.02 4.93 1.05
CA GLY A 339 -1.85 4.13 0.72
C GLY A 339 -1.63 3.01 1.73
N GLU A 340 -1.64 3.31 3.03
CA GLU A 340 -1.66 2.32 4.10
C GLU A 340 -2.30 2.84 5.39
N MET A 341 -2.90 1.92 6.16
CA MET A 341 -3.49 2.19 7.47
C MET A 341 -2.65 1.51 8.56
N ARG A 342 -1.85 2.30 9.29
CA ARG A 342 -0.94 1.79 10.34
C ARG A 342 -1.45 2.01 11.75
N ASP A 343 -2.14 3.10 11.98
CA ASP A 343 -2.55 3.61 13.29
C ASP A 343 -4.06 3.79 13.43
N PHE A 344 -4.47 4.07 14.66
CA PHE A 344 -5.86 4.29 15.03
C PHE A 344 -6.50 5.44 14.25
N GLU A 345 -5.79 6.57 14.14
CA GLU A 345 -6.28 7.80 13.55
C GLU A 345 -6.60 7.61 12.07
N THR A 346 -5.70 6.97 11.33
CA THR A 346 -5.86 6.67 9.90
C THR A 346 -7.01 5.69 9.67
N ILE A 347 -7.12 4.63 10.50
CA ILE A 347 -8.19 3.64 10.40
C ILE A 347 -9.56 4.27 10.72
N ALA A 348 -9.65 5.06 11.79
CA ALA A 348 -10.89 5.74 12.17
C ALA A 348 -11.37 6.73 11.09
N ALA A 349 -10.43 7.46 10.47
CA ALA A 349 -10.73 8.38 9.39
C ALA A 349 -11.21 7.63 8.13
N ALA A 350 -10.58 6.52 7.75
CA ALA A 350 -10.99 5.70 6.61
C ALA A 350 -12.40 5.09 6.81
N ILE A 351 -12.72 4.63 8.02
CA ILE A 351 -14.07 4.16 8.39
C ILE A 351 -15.07 5.31 8.24
N THR A 352 -14.77 6.49 8.76
CA THR A 352 -15.64 7.68 8.68
C THR A 352 -15.90 8.06 7.22
N LEU A 353 -14.87 8.09 6.37
CA LEU A 353 -15.01 8.35 4.93
C LEU A 353 -15.94 7.35 4.26
N ALA A 354 -15.80 6.06 4.55
CA ALA A 354 -16.68 5.04 4.00
C ALA A 354 -18.13 5.14 4.50
N GLU A 355 -18.36 5.53 5.78
CA GLU A 355 -19.69 5.77 6.34
C GLU A 355 -20.39 7.00 5.74
N THR A 356 -19.62 8.02 5.37
CA THR A 356 -20.16 9.24 4.76
C THR A 356 -20.42 9.10 3.26
N GLY A 357 -20.33 7.88 2.72
CA GLY A 357 -20.79 7.56 1.36
C GLY A 357 -19.71 7.53 0.29
N HIS A 358 -18.42 7.64 0.68
CA HIS A 358 -17.30 7.56 -0.26
C HIS A 358 -16.88 6.09 -0.51
N LEU A 359 -16.32 5.82 -1.68
CA LEU A 359 -15.64 4.57 -1.95
C LEU A 359 -14.17 4.67 -1.50
N VAL A 360 -13.82 3.92 -0.48
CA VAL A 360 -12.47 3.93 0.10
C VAL A 360 -11.73 2.65 -0.24
N PHE A 361 -10.56 2.78 -0.84
CA PHE A 361 -9.57 1.72 -0.98
C PHE A 361 -8.44 1.96 0.02
N ALA A 362 -8.01 0.90 0.72
CA ALA A 362 -6.90 1.04 1.66
C ALA A 362 -6.06 -0.23 1.74
N THR A 363 -4.81 -0.11 2.25
CA THR A 363 -3.96 -1.27 2.47
C THR A 363 -3.60 -1.51 3.93
N LEU A 364 -3.35 -2.79 4.25
CA LEU A 364 -2.74 -3.25 5.49
C LEU A 364 -1.70 -4.35 5.21
N HIS A 365 -0.93 -4.74 6.24
CA HIS A 365 0.11 -5.76 6.13
C HIS A 365 -0.30 -7.13 6.70
N THR A 366 -1.58 -7.42 6.78
CA THR A 366 -2.13 -8.68 7.26
C THR A 366 -2.19 -9.73 6.16
N ASN A 367 -2.20 -11.02 6.53
CA ASN A 367 -2.03 -12.15 5.61
C ASN A 367 -3.35 -12.87 5.25
N SER A 368 -4.46 -12.55 5.91
CA SER A 368 -5.79 -13.12 5.66
C SER A 368 -6.89 -12.10 5.96
N SER A 369 -8.09 -12.37 5.50
CA SER A 369 -9.27 -11.52 5.72
C SER A 369 -9.66 -11.47 7.20
N SER A 370 -9.62 -12.60 7.90
CA SER A 370 -9.90 -12.67 9.34
C SER A 370 -8.91 -11.83 10.15
N GLN A 371 -7.59 -11.99 9.92
CA GLN A 371 -6.56 -11.20 10.57
C GLN A 371 -6.68 -9.70 10.26
N THR A 372 -7.13 -9.34 9.06
CA THR A 372 -7.34 -7.95 8.69
C THR A 372 -8.40 -7.30 9.57
N LEU A 373 -9.51 -7.98 9.77
CA LEU A 373 -10.61 -7.49 10.60
C LEU A 373 -10.20 -7.38 12.07
N ASP A 374 -9.54 -8.41 12.59
CA ASP A 374 -9.03 -8.38 13.97
C ASP A 374 -8.06 -7.20 14.15
N ARG A 375 -7.10 -7.01 13.23
CA ARG A 375 -6.14 -5.91 13.30
C ARG A 375 -6.80 -4.54 13.29
N ILE A 376 -7.85 -4.34 12.48
CA ILE A 376 -8.60 -3.08 12.46
C ILE A 376 -9.32 -2.85 13.79
N ILE A 377 -9.97 -3.88 14.32
CA ILE A 377 -10.76 -3.77 15.55
C ILE A 377 -9.86 -3.55 16.78
N ASP A 378 -8.72 -4.26 16.83
CA ASP A 378 -7.82 -4.27 17.99
C ASP A 378 -7.07 -2.95 18.23
N VAL A 379 -6.97 -2.06 17.21
CA VAL A 379 -6.37 -0.74 17.41
C VAL A 379 -7.29 0.21 18.17
N PHE A 380 -8.59 -0.11 18.26
CA PHE A 380 -9.56 0.70 19.01
C PHE A 380 -9.61 0.30 20.49
N PRO A 381 -9.84 1.28 21.40
CA PRO A 381 -10.12 0.97 22.80
C PRO A 381 -11.28 -0.02 22.94
N GLU A 382 -11.23 -0.90 23.93
CA GLU A 382 -12.22 -1.97 24.15
C GLU A 382 -13.68 -1.48 24.15
N ASN A 383 -13.95 -0.32 24.74
CA ASN A 383 -15.27 0.29 24.79
C ASN A 383 -15.79 0.77 23.42
N GLN A 384 -14.93 0.91 22.41
CA GLN A 384 -15.31 1.32 21.06
C GLN A 384 -15.37 0.13 20.08
N GLN A 385 -14.75 -1.01 20.40
CA GLN A 385 -14.65 -2.15 19.49
C GLN A 385 -16.01 -2.68 19.00
N GLN A 386 -17.02 -2.70 19.89
CA GLN A 386 -18.36 -3.13 19.49
C GLN A 386 -18.99 -2.19 18.45
N GLN A 387 -18.79 -0.88 18.61
CA GLN A 387 -19.23 0.10 17.61
C GLN A 387 -18.51 -0.09 16.29
N VAL A 388 -17.19 -0.25 16.32
CA VAL A 388 -16.37 -0.48 15.11
C VAL A 388 -16.78 -1.75 14.38
N ARG A 389 -17.08 -2.84 15.09
CA ARG A 389 -17.62 -4.07 14.49
C ARG A 389 -18.94 -3.81 13.75
N ALA A 390 -19.83 -3.02 14.34
CA ALA A 390 -21.09 -2.64 13.71
C ALA A 390 -20.84 -1.77 12.44
N GLN A 391 -19.97 -0.79 12.54
CA GLN A 391 -19.59 0.08 11.41
C GLN A 391 -18.98 -0.75 10.27
N LEU A 392 -17.95 -1.56 10.54
CA LEU A 392 -17.32 -2.43 9.54
C LEU A 392 -18.33 -3.37 8.88
N SER A 393 -19.25 -3.94 9.65
CA SER A 393 -20.28 -4.83 9.10
C SER A 393 -21.21 -4.14 8.08
N ASN A 394 -21.29 -2.82 8.09
CA ASN A 394 -22.13 -2.04 7.18
C ASN A 394 -21.37 -1.46 5.98
N ILE A 395 -20.11 -1.04 6.20
CA ILE A 395 -19.34 -0.32 5.16
C ILE A 395 -18.41 -1.22 4.36
N LEU A 396 -17.94 -2.33 4.94
CA LEU A 396 -16.97 -3.20 4.26
C LEU A 396 -17.63 -3.86 3.03
N GLN A 397 -16.93 -3.84 1.91
CA GLN A 397 -17.36 -4.47 0.67
C GLN A 397 -16.55 -5.74 0.38
N ALA A 398 -15.23 -5.65 0.53
CA ALA A 398 -14.34 -6.78 0.29
C ALA A 398 -13.02 -6.65 1.07
N VAL A 399 -12.40 -7.81 1.31
CA VAL A 399 -10.98 -7.90 1.73
C VAL A 399 -10.27 -8.83 0.74
N VAL A 400 -9.15 -8.36 0.21
CA VAL A 400 -8.30 -9.07 -0.74
C VAL A 400 -6.93 -9.27 -0.09
N ALA A 401 -6.66 -10.47 0.44
CA ALA A 401 -5.35 -10.78 1.01
C ALA A 401 -4.44 -11.39 -0.07
N GLN A 402 -3.46 -10.61 -0.52
CA GLN A 402 -2.67 -10.88 -1.73
C GLN A 402 -1.27 -11.39 -1.42
N ARG A 403 -0.82 -12.36 -2.21
CA ARG A 403 0.57 -12.83 -2.29
C ARG A 403 1.07 -12.80 -3.71
N LEU A 404 2.36 -12.51 -3.90
CA LEU A 404 3.02 -12.54 -5.20
C LEU A 404 3.86 -13.82 -5.28
N ILE A 405 3.48 -14.72 -6.19
CA ILE A 405 4.04 -16.07 -6.31
C ILE A 405 4.99 -16.12 -7.51
N PRO A 406 6.26 -16.56 -7.34
CA PRO A 406 7.16 -16.82 -8.44
C PRO A 406 6.63 -17.97 -9.31
N LEU A 407 6.66 -17.80 -10.63
CA LEU A 407 6.23 -18.81 -11.58
C LEU A 407 7.40 -19.73 -11.96
N ASP A 408 7.13 -20.99 -12.33
CA ASP A 408 8.17 -21.96 -12.69
C ASP A 408 8.91 -21.60 -13.99
N LYS A 409 8.26 -20.85 -14.86
CA LYS A 409 8.83 -20.37 -16.14
C LYS A 409 9.39 -18.94 -16.06
N GLY A 410 9.59 -18.42 -14.86
CA GLY A 410 10.00 -17.03 -14.60
C GLY A 410 8.82 -16.06 -14.48
N GLY A 411 9.10 -14.87 -13.95
CA GLY A 411 8.09 -13.90 -13.62
C GLY A 411 7.35 -14.21 -12.31
N ARG A 412 6.34 -13.39 -12.00
CA ARG A 412 5.55 -13.48 -10.76
C ARG A 412 4.08 -13.24 -11.05
N ARG A 413 3.18 -13.85 -10.28
CA ARG A 413 1.73 -13.67 -10.41
C ARG A 413 1.10 -13.39 -9.04
N ALA A 414 0.19 -12.43 -9.00
CA ALA A 414 -0.60 -12.14 -7.82
C ALA A 414 -1.65 -13.24 -7.61
N VAL A 415 -1.72 -13.75 -6.38
CA VAL A 415 -2.69 -14.73 -5.92
C VAL A 415 -3.33 -14.18 -4.67
N SER A 416 -4.66 -14.24 -4.59
CA SER A 416 -5.38 -13.62 -3.49
C SER A 416 -6.41 -14.55 -2.87
N GLU A 417 -6.50 -14.50 -1.54
CA GLU A 417 -7.72 -14.80 -0.85
C GLU A 417 -8.68 -13.63 -1.05
N ILE A 418 -9.92 -13.91 -1.40
CA ILE A 418 -10.94 -12.88 -1.65
C ILE A 418 -12.15 -13.16 -0.77
N MET A 419 -12.43 -12.26 0.14
CA MET A 419 -13.65 -12.20 0.94
C MET A 419 -14.55 -11.11 0.40
N ILE A 420 -15.81 -11.42 0.16
CA ILE A 420 -16.86 -10.45 -0.23
C ILE A 420 -17.84 -10.32 0.93
N MET A 421 -18.25 -9.11 1.24
CA MET A 421 -19.23 -8.87 2.28
C MET A 421 -20.59 -9.51 1.92
N ASN A 422 -21.13 -10.26 2.84
CA ASN A 422 -22.50 -10.78 2.82
C ASN A 422 -23.07 -10.81 4.24
N SER A 423 -24.33 -11.20 4.37
CA SER A 423 -25.02 -11.25 5.69
C SER A 423 -24.34 -12.18 6.70
N ALA A 424 -23.76 -13.31 6.24
CA ALA A 424 -23.06 -14.25 7.10
C ALA A 424 -21.75 -13.61 7.65
N VAL A 425 -20.92 -13.02 6.79
CA VAL A 425 -19.70 -12.31 7.20
C VAL A 425 -20.05 -11.15 8.13
N GLY A 426 -21.05 -10.33 7.79
CA GLY A 426 -21.48 -9.21 8.62
C GLY A 426 -21.94 -9.63 10.03
N ASN A 427 -22.64 -10.76 10.14
CA ASN A 427 -23.01 -11.31 11.45
C ASN A 427 -21.79 -11.76 12.25
N LEU A 428 -20.85 -12.47 11.63
CA LEU A 428 -19.63 -12.92 12.28
C LEU A 428 -18.77 -11.76 12.80
N ILE A 429 -18.70 -10.66 12.04
CA ILE A 429 -17.99 -9.45 12.46
C ILE A 429 -18.68 -8.85 13.70
N ARG A 430 -20.01 -8.65 13.68
CA ARG A 430 -20.77 -8.11 14.81
C ARG A 430 -20.63 -8.93 16.06
N GLU A 431 -20.63 -10.26 15.93
CA GLU A 431 -20.52 -11.21 17.05
C GLU A 431 -19.07 -11.42 17.53
N GLY A 432 -18.05 -10.82 16.87
CA GLY A 432 -16.65 -11.02 17.20
C GLY A 432 -16.13 -12.44 16.88
N LYS A 433 -16.75 -13.12 15.93
CA LYS A 433 -16.40 -14.50 15.52
C LYS A 433 -15.64 -14.50 14.18
N THR A 434 -14.70 -13.57 14.01
CA THR A 434 -13.91 -13.35 12.79
C THR A 434 -13.18 -14.62 12.33
N HIS A 435 -12.72 -15.45 13.25
CA HIS A 435 -12.08 -16.75 12.98
C HIS A 435 -12.95 -17.73 12.18
N GLN A 436 -14.29 -17.54 12.12
CA GLN A 436 -15.18 -18.37 11.33
C GLN A 436 -15.36 -17.88 9.88
N ILE A 437 -14.83 -16.71 9.54
CA ILE A 437 -14.94 -16.13 8.20
C ILE A 437 -14.27 -17.02 7.16
N ASP A 438 -13.16 -17.68 7.49
CA ASP A 438 -12.46 -18.60 6.59
C ASP A 438 -13.39 -19.72 6.08
N ASN A 439 -14.32 -20.21 6.93
CA ASN A 439 -15.31 -21.20 6.52
C ASN A 439 -16.32 -20.62 5.52
N VAL A 440 -16.73 -19.36 5.72
CA VAL A 440 -17.64 -18.67 4.77
C VAL A 440 -16.96 -18.48 3.43
N ILE A 441 -15.68 -18.07 3.40
CA ILE A 441 -14.90 -17.92 2.17
C ILE A 441 -14.86 -19.24 1.39
N ARG A 442 -14.58 -20.35 2.07
CA ARG A 442 -14.49 -21.69 1.44
C ARG A 442 -15.81 -22.18 0.85
N THR A 443 -16.94 -21.81 1.45
CA THR A 443 -18.28 -22.27 1.05
C THR A 443 -19.03 -21.33 0.11
N SER A 444 -18.55 -20.08 -0.08
CA SER A 444 -19.24 -19.05 -0.86
C SER A 444 -18.52 -18.75 -2.19
N SER A 445 -18.03 -19.78 -2.86
CA SER A 445 -17.34 -19.62 -4.16
C SER A 445 -18.25 -19.12 -5.29
N ASP A 446 -19.55 -19.37 -5.18
CA ASP A 446 -20.60 -18.89 -6.08
C ASP A 446 -20.75 -17.36 -6.05
N LEU A 447 -20.41 -16.73 -4.93
CA LEU A 447 -20.35 -15.27 -4.77
C LEU A 447 -19.02 -14.67 -5.21
N GLY A 448 -18.07 -15.45 -5.70
CA GLY A 448 -16.75 -15.01 -6.11
C GLY A 448 -15.71 -15.02 -5.00
N MET A 449 -16.03 -15.54 -3.81
CA MET A 449 -15.04 -15.74 -2.73
C MET A 449 -14.08 -16.87 -3.10
N VAL A 450 -12.80 -16.67 -2.77
CA VAL A 450 -11.72 -17.62 -3.07
C VAL A 450 -10.78 -17.71 -1.88
N SER A 451 -10.52 -18.92 -1.37
CA SER A 451 -9.44 -19.11 -0.39
C SER A 451 -8.08 -19.10 -1.09
N LEU A 452 -7.02 -18.77 -0.33
CA LEU A 452 -5.66 -18.75 -0.86
C LEU A 452 -5.27 -20.11 -1.46
N GLU A 453 -5.61 -21.22 -0.79
CA GLU A 453 -5.30 -22.58 -1.24
C GLU A 453 -5.98 -22.90 -2.56
N LYS A 454 -7.25 -22.49 -2.73
CA LYS A 454 -7.99 -22.68 -3.99
C LYS A 454 -7.36 -21.87 -5.12
N ALA A 455 -6.93 -20.64 -4.85
CA ALA A 455 -6.24 -19.80 -5.83
C ALA A 455 -4.89 -20.41 -6.24
N LEU A 456 -4.12 -20.95 -5.29
CA LEU A 456 -2.85 -21.66 -5.57
C LEU A 456 -3.08 -22.94 -6.37
N VAL A 457 -4.11 -23.73 -6.03
CA VAL A 457 -4.47 -24.94 -6.81
C VAL A 457 -4.84 -24.61 -8.24
N ASN A 458 -5.49 -23.48 -8.50
CA ASN A 458 -5.76 -23.03 -9.86
C ASN A 458 -4.46 -22.79 -10.65
N LEU A 459 -3.43 -22.16 -10.04
CA LEU A 459 -2.12 -22.00 -10.68
C LEU A 459 -1.42 -23.34 -10.97
N VAL A 460 -1.57 -24.33 -10.08
CA VAL A 460 -1.04 -25.68 -10.34
C VAL A 460 -1.76 -26.34 -11.52
N ARG A 461 -3.11 -26.22 -11.59
CA ARG A 461 -3.90 -26.75 -12.72
C ARG A 461 -3.60 -26.06 -14.03
N GLU A 462 -3.24 -24.77 -14.01
CA GLU A 462 -2.76 -24.02 -15.17
C GLU A 462 -1.32 -24.39 -15.57
N GLY A 463 -0.59 -25.17 -14.77
CA GLY A 463 0.83 -25.50 -14.99
C GLY A 463 1.78 -24.30 -14.82
N ALA A 464 1.34 -23.28 -14.07
CA ALA A 464 2.11 -22.08 -13.80
C ALA A 464 3.11 -22.26 -12.64
N ILE A 465 2.74 -23.09 -11.65
CA ILE A 465 3.58 -23.49 -10.52
C ILE A 465 3.43 -25.00 -10.25
N ASN A 466 4.42 -25.60 -9.62
CA ASN A 466 4.34 -26.98 -9.16
C ASN A 466 3.62 -27.09 -7.78
N VAL A 467 3.27 -28.31 -7.40
CA VAL A 467 2.54 -28.59 -6.12
C VAL A 467 3.35 -28.19 -4.91
N GLN A 468 4.66 -28.42 -4.92
CA GLN A 468 5.53 -28.07 -3.80
C GLN A 468 5.51 -26.56 -3.55
N ARG A 469 5.64 -25.75 -4.60
CA ARG A 469 5.54 -24.28 -4.48
C ARG A 469 4.18 -23.82 -3.98
N ALA A 470 3.10 -24.45 -4.43
CA ALA A 470 1.77 -24.15 -3.91
C ALA A 470 1.67 -24.43 -2.40
N GLN A 471 2.26 -25.52 -1.91
CA GLN A 471 2.29 -25.84 -0.49
C GLN A 471 3.19 -24.87 0.33
N GLU A 472 4.32 -24.44 -0.21
CA GLU A 472 5.22 -23.47 0.45
C GLU A 472 4.55 -22.11 0.69
N TYR A 473 3.66 -21.69 -0.20
CA TYR A 473 2.95 -20.41 -0.11
C TYR A 473 1.56 -20.51 0.55
N ALA A 474 1.04 -21.71 0.77
CA ALA A 474 -0.25 -21.93 1.42
C ALA A 474 -0.20 -21.64 2.93
N VAL A 475 -1.33 -21.24 3.50
CA VAL A 475 -1.53 -21.20 4.97
C VAL A 475 -1.79 -22.62 5.48
N TYR A 476 -2.54 -23.41 4.71
CA TYR A 476 -2.88 -24.81 5.01
C TYR A 476 -2.38 -25.74 3.89
N PRO A 477 -1.11 -26.21 3.93
CA PRO A 477 -0.52 -27.03 2.86
C PRO A 477 -1.28 -28.31 2.53
N GLU A 478 -1.91 -28.94 3.55
CA GLU A 478 -2.71 -30.17 3.37
C GLU A 478 -4.00 -29.90 2.57
N GLU A 479 -4.56 -28.70 2.71
CA GLU A 479 -5.75 -28.30 1.96
C GLU A 479 -5.46 -28.23 0.45
N VAL A 480 -4.25 -27.79 0.06
CA VAL A 480 -3.80 -27.80 -1.34
C VAL A 480 -3.88 -29.22 -1.91
N LEU A 481 -3.34 -30.21 -1.18
CA LEU A 481 -3.40 -31.61 -1.61
C LEU A 481 -4.82 -32.14 -1.69
N ARG A 482 -5.68 -31.75 -0.75
CA ARG A 482 -7.10 -32.13 -0.75
C ARG A 482 -7.84 -31.57 -1.96
N LEU A 483 -7.65 -30.31 -2.26
CA LEU A 483 -8.28 -29.60 -3.39
C LEU A 483 -7.75 -30.07 -4.77
N LEU A 484 -6.53 -30.59 -4.83
CA LEU A 484 -5.99 -31.18 -6.08
C LEU A 484 -6.61 -32.55 -6.39
N LYS A 485 -7.05 -33.30 -5.33
CA LYS A 485 -7.68 -34.60 -5.49
C LYS A 485 -9.18 -34.52 -5.80
N ALA A 486 -9.81 -33.37 -5.49
CA ALA A 486 -11.21 -33.08 -5.77
C ALA A 486 -11.41 -32.53 -7.18
#